data_0aae2797f46b547ce712f65d34d983ab
#
_entry.id   0aae2797f46b547ce712f65d34d983ab
#
_cell.length_a   1.000
_cell.length_b   1.000
_cell.length_c   1.000
_cell.angle_alpha   90.00
_cell.angle_beta   90.00
_cell.angle_gamma   90.00
#
_symmetry.space_group_name_H-M   'P 1'
#
loop_
_entity.id
_entity.type
_entity.pdbx_description
1 polymer ?
#
loop_
_entity_poly.entity_id
_entity_poly.type
_entity_poly.pdbx_seq_one_letter_code
_entity_poly.pdbx_strand_id
1 'polypeptide(L)'
;DVRARHVILAGGVWTQEQQELAGADGGLEVLASKGAHITVPRDRIRADAATGVITKTEKSVLFLIPWDEYWVIGTTDTPWAEDVAHPATTADDIDYILEHANAVLKEDLTRDDVIATYAGLRPLLQPVTGSDGGSTKISREHTVTEVAPGLTAVAGGKWTTYRAMAEDVVDFVVRETHPTRPSLTERIPVLGGLGYSEIEAEADR
;
A
#
# COMPACT_ATOMS: atom_id res chain seq x y z
N ASP A 1 -10.83 -2.41 -28.91
CA ASP A 1 -11.06 -3.71 -28.29
C ASP A 1 -9.76 -4.51 -28.28
N VAL A 2 -9.41 -5.06 -27.12
CA VAL A 2 -8.28 -5.98 -26.97
C VAL A 2 -8.85 -7.39 -26.78
N ARG A 3 -8.32 -8.37 -27.53
CA ARG A 3 -8.66 -9.77 -27.34
C ARG A 3 -7.51 -10.50 -26.69
N ALA A 4 -7.77 -11.19 -25.57
CA ALA A 4 -6.77 -11.98 -24.86
C ALA A 4 -7.33 -13.37 -24.53
N ARG A 5 -6.45 -14.35 -24.36
CA ARG A 5 -6.81 -15.69 -23.88
C ARG A 5 -6.98 -15.73 -22.37
N HIS A 6 -6.32 -14.83 -21.68
CA HIS A 6 -6.35 -14.69 -20.25
C HIS A 6 -6.30 -13.22 -19.85
N VAL A 7 -7.05 -12.81 -18.85
CA VAL A 7 -7.09 -11.45 -18.29
C VAL A 7 -6.73 -11.50 -16.82
N ILE A 8 -5.91 -10.55 -16.37
CA ILE A 8 -5.54 -10.40 -14.97
C ILE A 8 -6.12 -9.09 -14.44
N LEU A 9 -6.93 -9.19 -13.40
CA LEU A 9 -7.44 -8.04 -12.64
C LEU A 9 -6.46 -7.72 -11.51
N ALA A 10 -5.83 -6.55 -11.55
CA ALA A 10 -4.89 -6.06 -10.55
C ALA A 10 -5.29 -4.65 -10.07
N GLY A 11 -6.58 -4.47 -9.80
CA GLY A 11 -7.20 -3.18 -9.53
C GLY A 11 -7.04 -2.65 -8.09
N GLY A 12 -6.37 -3.39 -7.20
CA GLY A 12 -6.21 -2.96 -5.81
C GLY A 12 -7.57 -2.77 -5.12
N VAL A 13 -7.88 -1.56 -4.66
CA VAL A 13 -9.17 -1.27 -3.98
C VAL A 13 -10.39 -1.36 -4.91
N TRP A 14 -10.20 -1.32 -6.23
CA TRP A 14 -11.25 -1.50 -7.24
C TRP A 14 -11.44 -2.95 -7.71
N THR A 15 -10.76 -3.92 -7.09
CA THR A 15 -10.82 -5.33 -7.52
C THR A 15 -12.24 -5.87 -7.53
N GLN A 16 -13.05 -5.54 -6.52
CA GLN A 16 -14.44 -6.00 -6.45
C GLN A 16 -15.29 -5.42 -7.59
N GLU A 17 -15.21 -4.10 -7.83
CA GLU A 17 -15.90 -3.42 -8.94
C GLU A 17 -15.49 -4.01 -10.30
N GLN A 18 -14.20 -4.30 -10.48
CA GLN A 18 -13.73 -4.93 -11.72
C GLN A 18 -14.26 -6.34 -11.92
N GLN A 19 -14.40 -7.12 -10.84
CA GLN A 19 -15.03 -8.44 -10.91
C GLN A 19 -16.49 -8.34 -11.33
N GLU A 20 -17.25 -7.41 -10.72
CA GLU A 20 -18.65 -7.14 -11.06
C GLU A 20 -18.81 -6.71 -12.53
N LEU A 21 -17.96 -5.78 -13.01
CA LEU A 21 -17.93 -5.35 -14.42
C LEU A 21 -17.62 -6.51 -15.38
N ALA A 22 -16.82 -7.47 -14.95
CA ALA A 22 -16.48 -8.65 -15.74
C ALA A 22 -17.57 -9.76 -15.64
N GLY A 23 -18.62 -9.56 -14.85
CA GLY A 23 -19.67 -10.57 -14.63
C GLY A 23 -19.19 -11.79 -13.85
N ALA A 24 -18.15 -11.64 -13.02
CA ALA A 24 -17.67 -12.71 -12.16
C ALA A 24 -18.44 -12.68 -10.82
N ASP A 25 -19.14 -13.78 -10.55
CA ASP A 25 -19.85 -13.99 -9.29
C ASP A 25 -18.91 -14.62 -8.25
N GLY A 26 -18.52 -13.86 -7.25
CA GLY A 26 -17.57 -14.29 -6.22
C GLY A 26 -16.13 -13.94 -6.58
N GLY A 27 -15.18 -14.36 -5.73
CA GLY A 27 -13.76 -14.08 -5.90
C GLY A 27 -13.15 -13.43 -4.68
N LEU A 28 -12.39 -12.34 -4.88
CA LEU A 28 -11.76 -11.63 -3.79
C LEU A 28 -12.68 -10.53 -3.24
N GLU A 29 -12.89 -10.55 -1.95
CA GLU A 29 -13.56 -9.47 -1.23
C GLU A 29 -12.50 -8.55 -0.62
N VAL A 30 -12.52 -7.27 -1.03
CA VAL A 30 -11.54 -6.27 -0.64
C VAL A 30 -12.18 -5.25 0.29
N LEU A 31 -11.59 -5.10 1.48
CA LEU A 31 -11.92 -4.04 2.42
C LEU A 31 -10.92 -2.90 2.25
N ALA A 32 -11.43 -1.70 2.03
CA ALA A 32 -10.58 -0.51 2.01
C ALA A 32 -10.26 -0.04 3.44
N SER A 33 -8.97 0.16 3.72
CA SER A 33 -8.52 0.81 4.95
C SER A 33 -7.74 2.08 4.61
N LYS A 34 -8.21 3.21 5.11
CA LYS A 34 -7.57 4.51 4.91
C LYS A 34 -6.33 4.67 5.76
N GLY A 35 -5.24 5.12 5.14
CA GLY A 35 -4.04 5.60 5.80
C GLY A 35 -3.81 7.06 5.45
N ALA A 36 -3.85 7.94 6.44
CA ALA A 36 -3.61 9.37 6.30
C ALA A 36 -2.21 9.74 6.78
N HIS A 37 -1.64 10.77 6.19
CA HIS A 37 -0.36 11.35 6.57
C HIS A 37 -0.47 12.87 6.61
N ILE A 38 0.33 13.48 7.47
CA ILE A 38 0.55 14.92 7.51
C ILE A 38 1.99 15.24 7.13
N THR A 39 2.20 16.44 6.64
CA THR A 39 3.53 16.99 6.36
C THR A 39 3.74 18.25 7.19
N VAL A 40 4.86 18.33 7.88
CA VAL A 40 5.24 19.50 8.69
C VAL A 40 6.65 19.98 8.27
N PRO A 41 7.00 21.29 8.49
CA PRO A 41 8.31 21.80 8.15
C PRO A 41 9.45 21.08 8.90
N ARG A 42 10.60 21.00 8.26
CA ARG A 42 11.79 20.29 8.78
C ARG A 42 12.27 20.81 10.12
N ASP A 43 12.23 22.11 10.34
CA ASP A 43 12.73 22.79 11.52
C ASP A 43 11.85 22.60 12.77
N ARG A 44 10.60 22.10 12.58
CA ARG A 44 9.70 21.82 13.72
C ARG A 44 10.14 20.61 14.55
N ILE A 45 10.87 19.67 13.98
CA ILE A 45 11.37 18.49 14.68
C ILE A 45 12.88 18.47 14.63
N ARG A 46 13.52 18.70 15.78
CA ARG A 46 14.98 18.68 15.93
C ARG A 46 15.47 17.24 16.12
N ALA A 47 15.60 16.52 15.05
CA ALA A 47 16.17 15.18 15.03
C ALA A 47 17.25 15.09 13.94
N ASP A 48 18.17 14.14 14.10
CA ASP A 48 19.18 13.85 13.09
C ASP A 48 18.52 13.50 11.75
N ALA A 49 19.02 14.11 10.69
CA ALA A 49 18.43 14.03 9.36
C ALA A 49 18.34 12.61 8.80
N ALA A 50 19.21 11.71 9.25
CA ALA A 50 19.28 10.33 8.76
C ALA A 50 18.34 9.36 9.48
N THR A 51 17.67 9.78 10.56
CA THR A 51 16.94 8.87 11.43
C THR A 51 15.46 9.23 11.47
N GLY A 52 14.61 8.31 10.99
CA GLY A 52 13.18 8.36 11.25
C GLY A 52 12.88 8.01 12.70
N VAL A 53 11.83 8.60 13.24
CA VAL A 53 11.31 8.26 14.58
C VAL A 53 10.11 7.34 14.41
N ILE A 54 10.01 6.33 15.26
CA ILE A 54 8.88 5.40 15.28
C ILE A 54 8.24 5.47 16.67
N THR A 55 6.94 5.71 16.72
CA THR A 55 6.16 5.60 17.94
C THR A 55 5.09 4.52 17.80
N LYS A 56 4.75 3.88 18.91
CA LYS A 56 3.67 2.90 18.95
C LYS A 56 2.34 3.61 19.13
N THR A 57 1.35 3.13 18.40
CA THR A 57 -0.06 3.46 18.63
C THR A 57 -0.77 2.23 19.21
N GLU A 58 -2.03 2.37 19.62
CA GLU A 58 -2.82 1.24 20.12
C GLU A 58 -2.97 0.10 19.10
N LYS A 59 -2.99 0.43 17.81
CA LYS A 59 -3.28 -0.52 16.73
C LYS A 59 -2.08 -0.81 15.83
N SER A 60 -1.07 0.07 15.79
CA SER A 60 -0.02 0.05 14.78
C SER A 60 1.25 0.77 15.27
N VAL A 61 2.02 1.24 14.32
CA VAL A 61 3.15 2.15 14.51
C VAL A 61 2.96 3.40 13.67
N LEU A 62 3.38 4.53 14.19
CA LEU A 62 3.45 5.80 13.50
C LEU A 62 4.91 6.08 13.17
N PHE A 63 5.16 6.53 11.95
CA PHE A 63 6.49 6.93 11.49
C PHE A 63 6.56 8.44 11.36
N LEU A 64 7.70 9.01 11.79
CA LEU A 64 8.09 10.36 11.48
C LEU A 64 9.31 10.26 10.56
N ILE A 65 9.10 10.49 9.28
CA ILE A 65 10.11 10.25 8.24
C ILE A 65 10.63 11.59 7.73
N PRO A 66 11.95 11.83 7.84
CA PRO A 66 12.54 13.02 7.24
C PRO A 66 12.49 12.90 5.71
N TRP A 67 11.99 13.95 5.07
CA TRP A 67 11.86 14.01 3.63
C TRP A 67 12.23 15.40 3.14
N ASP A 68 13.47 15.57 2.73
CA ASP A 68 14.00 16.83 2.28
C ASP A 68 13.75 17.98 3.30
N GLU A 69 13.00 19.01 2.95
CA GLU A 69 12.67 20.16 3.79
C GLU A 69 11.46 19.92 4.72
N TYR A 70 10.98 18.67 4.81
CA TYR A 70 9.78 18.32 5.53
C TYR A 70 9.95 17.07 6.40
N TRP A 71 8.98 16.85 7.27
CA TRP A 71 8.70 15.57 7.89
C TRP A 71 7.38 15.05 7.37
N VAL A 72 7.35 13.80 6.95
CA VAL A 72 6.14 13.04 6.64
C VAL A 72 5.80 12.20 7.86
N ILE A 73 4.64 12.43 8.45
CA ILE A 73 4.20 11.77 9.67
C ILE A 73 2.93 10.97 9.41
N GLY A 74 2.92 9.71 9.77
CA GLY A 74 1.79 8.80 9.57
C GLY A 74 2.18 7.35 9.88
N THR A 75 1.23 6.50 9.89
CA THR A 75 -0.07 6.56 9.21
C THR A 75 -1.21 6.20 10.17
N THR A 76 -2.42 6.60 9.81
CA THR A 76 -3.65 6.08 10.42
C THR A 76 -4.03 4.71 9.83
N ASP A 77 -4.99 4.03 10.43
CA ASP A 77 -5.57 2.77 9.94
C ASP A 77 -7.07 2.74 10.27
N THR A 78 -7.88 3.31 9.37
CA THR A 78 -9.31 3.52 9.55
C THR A 78 -10.11 2.80 8.47
N PRO A 79 -11.16 2.02 8.80
CA PRO A 79 -12.06 1.46 7.80
C PRO A 79 -12.62 2.56 6.89
N TRP A 80 -12.74 2.27 5.60
CA TRP A 80 -13.23 3.22 4.61
C TRP A 80 -14.40 2.62 3.83
N ALA A 81 -15.54 3.30 3.84
CA ALA A 81 -16.78 2.87 3.17
C ALA A 81 -17.31 3.89 2.16
N GLU A 82 -16.55 4.98 1.94
CA GLU A 82 -16.92 6.04 0.99
C GLU A 82 -16.27 5.81 -0.38
N ASP A 83 -16.37 6.79 -1.28
CA ASP A 83 -15.76 6.72 -2.61
C ASP A 83 -14.26 6.42 -2.53
N VAL A 84 -13.86 5.34 -3.20
CA VAL A 84 -12.46 4.87 -3.21
C VAL A 84 -11.54 5.70 -4.09
N ALA A 85 -12.08 6.52 -5.00
CA ALA A 85 -11.29 7.32 -5.93
C ALA A 85 -10.60 8.51 -5.25
N HIS A 86 -11.20 9.07 -4.21
CA HIS A 86 -10.75 10.31 -3.58
C HIS A 86 -10.77 10.23 -2.04
N PRO A 87 -9.97 9.35 -1.41
CA PRO A 87 -9.88 9.34 0.04
C PRO A 87 -9.28 10.65 0.56
N ALA A 88 -9.90 11.22 1.58
CA ALA A 88 -9.46 12.46 2.18
C ALA A 88 -8.99 12.27 3.63
N THR A 89 -7.98 13.05 4.04
CA THR A 89 -7.58 13.17 5.43
C THR A 89 -8.61 14.01 6.18
N THR A 90 -9.11 13.51 7.30
CA THR A 90 -10.08 14.19 8.15
C THR A 90 -9.39 14.95 9.30
N ALA A 91 -10.13 15.80 10.00
CA ALA A 91 -9.65 16.45 11.21
C ALA A 91 -9.23 15.43 12.30
N ASP A 92 -9.99 14.34 12.42
CA ASP A 92 -9.72 13.28 13.38
C ASP A 92 -8.43 12.52 13.04
N ASP A 93 -8.12 12.32 11.73
CA ASP A 93 -6.83 11.74 11.33
C ASP A 93 -5.66 12.64 11.75
N ILE A 94 -5.80 13.96 11.58
CA ILE A 94 -4.76 14.93 11.94
C ILE A 94 -4.54 14.91 13.46
N ASP A 95 -5.61 14.97 14.24
CA ASP A 95 -5.52 14.95 15.70
C ASP A 95 -4.89 13.66 16.22
N TYR A 96 -5.30 12.51 15.67
CA TYR A 96 -4.69 11.21 15.99
C TYR A 96 -3.18 11.20 15.71
N ILE A 97 -2.76 11.70 14.55
CA ILE A 97 -1.34 11.73 14.18
C ILE A 97 -0.56 12.67 15.10
N LEU A 98 -1.10 13.87 15.39
CA LEU A 98 -0.46 14.83 16.28
C LEU A 98 -0.34 14.30 17.72
N GLU A 99 -1.39 13.68 18.26
CA GLU A 99 -1.37 13.07 19.60
C GLU A 99 -0.23 12.04 19.73
N HIS A 100 -0.14 11.12 18.78
CA HIS A 100 0.87 10.05 18.82
C HIS A 100 2.28 10.54 18.51
N ALA A 101 2.43 11.53 17.64
CA ALA A 101 3.73 12.15 17.37
C ALA A 101 4.24 12.91 18.60
N ASN A 102 3.39 13.70 19.23
CA ASN A 102 3.73 14.50 20.41
C ASN A 102 4.11 13.64 21.63
N ALA A 103 3.63 12.41 21.69
CA ALA A 103 4.03 11.48 22.76
C ALA A 103 5.55 11.18 22.79
N VAL A 104 6.26 11.42 21.68
CA VAL A 104 7.71 11.15 21.55
C VAL A 104 8.54 12.39 21.19
N LEU A 105 7.89 13.52 20.91
CA LEU A 105 8.55 14.78 20.60
C LEU A 105 8.82 15.60 21.87
N LYS A 106 9.84 16.42 21.83
CA LYS A 106 10.19 17.33 22.92
C LYS A 106 9.34 18.62 22.88
N GLU A 107 8.99 19.06 21.70
CA GLU A 107 8.17 20.24 21.42
C GLU A 107 6.94 19.76 20.65
N ASP A 108 5.76 20.10 21.15
CA ASP A 108 4.51 19.66 20.54
C ASP A 108 4.29 20.31 19.16
N LEU A 109 3.81 19.49 18.24
CA LEU A 109 3.25 19.94 16.97
C LEU A 109 1.78 20.30 17.18
N THR A 110 1.32 21.29 16.42
CA THR A 110 -0.08 21.74 16.40
C THR A 110 -0.64 21.62 14.99
N ARG A 111 -1.94 21.83 14.82
CA ARG A 111 -2.56 21.87 13.49
C ARG A 111 -1.98 22.99 12.61
N ASP A 112 -1.49 24.09 13.21
CA ASP A 112 -0.89 25.20 12.48
C ASP A 112 0.46 24.84 11.86
N ASP A 113 1.10 23.78 12.33
CA ASP A 113 2.34 23.26 11.77
C ASP A 113 2.11 22.37 10.53
N VAL A 114 0.86 21.94 10.29
CA VAL A 114 0.52 21.05 9.20
C VAL A 114 0.39 21.84 7.89
N ILE A 115 1.34 21.63 6.97
CA ILE A 115 1.38 22.34 5.68
C ILE A 115 0.70 21.57 4.55
N ALA A 116 0.62 20.24 4.65
CA ALA A 116 -0.06 19.40 3.68
C ALA A 116 -0.53 18.09 4.32
N THR A 117 -1.53 17.47 3.69
CA THR A 117 -2.04 16.15 4.05
C THR A 117 -2.25 15.31 2.80
N TYR A 118 -2.15 14.00 2.94
CA TYR A 118 -2.59 13.06 1.91
C TYR A 118 -3.12 11.78 2.54
N ALA A 119 -3.98 11.10 1.82
CA ALA A 119 -4.53 9.82 2.21
C ALA A 119 -4.52 8.82 1.06
N GLY A 120 -4.41 7.55 1.39
CA GLY A 120 -4.51 6.45 0.45
C GLY A 120 -5.27 5.27 1.06
N LEU A 121 -5.76 4.38 0.22
CA LEU A 121 -6.50 3.19 0.64
C LEU A 121 -5.66 1.93 0.47
N ARG A 122 -5.65 1.10 1.51
CA ARG A 122 -5.06 -0.24 1.48
C ARG A 122 -6.13 -1.25 1.07
N PRO A 123 -5.89 -2.08 0.04
CA PRO A 123 -6.77 -3.19 -0.30
C PRO A 123 -6.50 -4.36 0.66
N LEU A 124 -7.26 -4.45 1.73
CA LEU A 124 -7.18 -5.56 2.67
C LEU A 124 -8.11 -6.67 2.21
N LEU A 125 -7.64 -7.92 2.24
CA LEU A 125 -8.48 -9.06 1.88
C LEU A 125 -9.25 -9.56 3.09
N GLN A 126 -10.56 -9.72 2.93
CA GLN A 126 -11.36 -10.48 3.88
C GLN A 126 -11.01 -11.98 3.76
N PRO A 127 -10.84 -12.66 4.89
CA PRO A 127 -10.82 -14.12 4.86
C PRO A 127 -12.17 -14.62 4.37
N VAL A 128 -12.16 -15.50 3.36
CA VAL A 128 -13.37 -16.21 2.95
C VAL A 128 -13.89 -16.98 4.16
N THR A 129 -15.07 -16.62 4.64
CA THR A 129 -15.75 -17.28 5.77
C THR A 129 -16.05 -18.73 5.41
N GLY A 130 -15.26 -19.67 5.92
CA GLY A 130 -15.43 -21.09 5.58
C GLY A 130 -14.63 -22.09 6.41
N SER A 131 -13.87 -21.68 7.42
CA SER A 131 -13.24 -22.65 8.33
C SER A 131 -13.00 -22.05 9.71
N ASP A 132 -13.69 -22.64 10.69
CA ASP A 132 -13.47 -22.57 12.15
C ASP A 132 -13.23 -21.20 12.80
N GLY A 133 -14.22 -20.83 13.60
CA GLY A 133 -14.36 -19.84 14.69
C GLY A 133 -13.13 -19.25 15.38
N GLY A 134 -12.14 -18.76 14.65
CA GLY A 134 -11.01 -18.01 15.19
C GLY A 134 -11.06 -16.54 14.75
N SER A 135 -10.73 -15.62 15.63
CA SER A 135 -10.54 -14.18 15.40
C SER A 135 -9.79 -13.94 14.08
N THR A 136 -10.52 -13.51 13.05
CA THR A 136 -10.04 -13.36 11.68
C THR A 136 -9.11 -12.16 11.59
N LYS A 137 -7.82 -12.41 11.65
CA LYS A 137 -6.79 -11.43 11.34
C LYS A 137 -6.90 -11.13 9.83
N ILE A 138 -7.28 -9.90 9.49
CA ILE A 138 -7.27 -9.42 8.09
C ILE A 138 -5.85 -9.59 7.56
N SER A 139 -5.68 -10.38 6.48
CA SER A 139 -4.37 -10.67 5.92
C SER A 139 -3.84 -9.47 5.14
N ARG A 140 -2.54 -9.21 5.30
CA ARG A 140 -1.79 -8.25 4.45
C ARG A 140 -0.99 -8.98 3.35
N GLU A 141 -1.16 -10.28 3.21
CA GLU A 141 -0.60 -11.06 2.11
C GLU A 141 -1.46 -10.87 0.88
N HIS A 142 -0.84 -10.99 -0.29
CA HIS A 142 -1.60 -10.99 -1.54
C HIS A 142 -2.22 -12.37 -1.78
N THR A 143 -3.30 -12.37 -2.54
CA THR A 143 -3.97 -13.59 -2.97
C THR A 143 -4.18 -13.53 -4.47
N VAL A 144 -3.90 -14.65 -5.15
CA VAL A 144 -4.15 -14.86 -6.57
C VAL A 144 -5.20 -15.95 -6.72
N THR A 145 -6.26 -15.67 -7.45
CA THR A 145 -7.34 -16.63 -7.67
C THR A 145 -7.98 -16.47 -9.04
N GLU A 146 -8.42 -17.57 -9.64
CA GLU A 146 -9.26 -17.54 -10.82
C GLU A 146 -10.70 -17.24 -10.40
N VAL A 147 -11.26 -16.13 -10.87
CA VAL A 147 -12.61 -15.66 -10.53
C VAL A 147 -13.66 -16.04 -11.57
N ALA A 148 -13.20 -16.31 -12.80
CA ALA A 148 -13.97 -16.91 -13.88
C ALA A 148 -13.01 -17.59 -14.87
N PRO A 149 -13.47 -18.49 -15.74
CA PRO A 149 -12.59 -19.13 -16.73
C PRO A 149 -11.82 -18.11 -17.57
N GLY A 150 -10.48 -18.14 -17.50
CA GLY A 150 -9.61 -17.19 -18.18
C GLY A 150 -9.53 -15.80 -17.55
N LEU A 151 -10.08 -15.62 -16.37
CA LEU A 151 -10.04 -14.36 -15.60
C LEU A 151 -9.45 -14.60 -14.21
N THR A 152 -8.28 -14.05 -13.94
CA THR A 152 -7.58 -14.14 -12.66
C THR A 152 -7.57 -12.79 -11.96
N ALA A 153 -7.84 -12.76 -10.66
CA ALA A 153 -7.70 -11.57 -9.84
C ALA A 153 -6.53 -11.70 -8.85
N VAL A 154 -5.86 -10.57 -8.59
CA VAL A 154 -4.87 -10.42 -7.53
C VAL A 154 -5.19 -9.19 -6.69
N ALA A 155 -5.20 -9.35 -5.38
CA ALA A 155 -5.37 -8.23 -4.44
C ALA A 155 -4.60 -8.47 -3.15
N GLY A 156 -4.49 -7.44 -2.29
CA GLY A 156 -3.68 -7.45 -1.08
C GLY A 156 -2.21 -7.17 -1.35
N GLY A 157 -1.35 -7.59 -0.43
CA GLY A 157 0.10 -7.41 -0.53
C GLY A 157 0.57 -5.99 -0.23
N LYS A 158 1.80 -5.69 -0.62
CA LYS A 158 2.47 -4.40 -0.40
C LYS A 158 3.18 -3.95 -1.66
N TRP A 159 3.31 -2.64 -1.83
CA TRP A 159 4.10 -2.08 -2.92
C TRP A 159 5.53 -2.61 -2.97
N THR A 160 6.15 -2.82 -1.81
CA THR A 160 7.53 -3.33 -1.72
C THR A 160 7.69 -4.78 -2.20
N THR A 161 6.60 -5.54 -2.33
CA THR A 161 6.61 -6.93 -2.81
C THR A 161 6.01 -7.09 -4.21
N TYR A 162 5.84 -5.98 -4.94
CA TYR A 162 5.18 -5.94 -6.25
C TYR A 162 5.75 -6.95 -7.26
N ARG A 163 7.08 -7.13 -7.27
CA ARG A 163 7.74 -8.06 -8.19
C ARG A 163 7.35 -9.52 -7.91
N ALA A 164 7.42 -9.92 -6.62
CA ALA A 164 7.03 -11.26 -6.21
C ALA A 164 5.53 -11.51 -6.47
N MET A 165 4.68 -10.51 -6.17
CA MET A 165 3.25 -10.60 -6.49
C MET A 165 3.01 -10.80 -7.98
N ALA A 166 3.73 -10.06 -8.85
CA ALA A 166 3.62 -10.21 -10.29
C ALA A 166 4.12 -11.57 -10.78
N GLU A 167 5.19 -12.10 -10.20
CA GLU A 167 5.70 -13.45 -10.48
C GLU A 167 4.65 -14.50 -10.13
N ASP A 168 4.09 -14.47 -8.93
CA ASP A 168 3.06 -15.41 -8.47
C ASP A 168 1.82 -15.39 -9.38
N VAL A 169 1.38 -14.21 -9.81
CA VAL A 169 0.25 -14.07 -10.75
C VAL A 169 0.55 -14.67 -12.10
N VAL A 170 1.73 -14.38 -12.66
CA VAL A 170 2.11 -14.90 -13.97
C VAL A 170 2.27 -16.42 -13.91
N ASP A 171 2.94 -16.93 -12.88
CA ASP A 171 3.13 -18.37 -12.70
C ASP A 171 1.79 -19.09 -12.53
N PHE A 172 0.84 -18.49 -11.78
CA PHE A 172 -0.50 -19.00 -11.67
C PHE A 172 -1.22 -19.11 -13.03
N VAL A 173 -1.15 -18.08 -13.85
CA VAL A 173 -1.83 -18.03 -15.16
C VAL A 173 -1.21 -18.97 -16.17
N VAL A 174 0.12 -19.11 -16.18
CA VAL A 174 0.83 -19.93 -17.18
C VAL A 174 1.10 -21.37 -16.74
N ARG A 175 0.70 -21.77 -15.53
CA ARG A 175 1.00 -23.07 -14.91
C ARG A 175 0.69 -24.27 -15.78
N GLU A 176 -0.35 -24.19 -16.61
CA GLU A 176 -0.76 -25.29 -17.50
C GLU A 176 -0.06 -25.25 -18.86
N THR A 177 0.34 -24.05 -19.32
CA THR A 177 0.91 -23.85 -20.65
C THR A 177 2.45 -23.81 -20.65
N HIS A 178 3.06 -23.31 -19.58
CA HIS A 178 4.50 -23.10 -19.48
C HIS A 178 5.03 -23.38 -18.05
N PRO A 179 4.82 -24.57 -17.50
CA PRO A 179 5.06 -24.85 -16.07
C PRO A 179 6.52 -24.81 -15.61
N THR A 180 7.48 -24.62 -16.51
CA THR A 180 8.90 -24.81 -16.19
C THR A 180 9.79 -23.60 -16.47
N ARG A 181 9.25 -22.44 -16.79
CA ARG A 181 10.06 -21.24 -17.02
C ARG A 181 10.09 -20.36 -15.77
N PRO A 182 11.22 -20.33 -15.05
CA PRO A 182 11.35 -19.43 -13.89
C PRO A 182 11.33 -17.97 -14.36
N SER A 183 10.80 -17.09 -13.51
CA SER A 183 10.87 -15.65 -13.73
C SER A 183 12.34 -15.18 -13.77
N LEU A 184 12.60 -14.20 -14.64
CA LEU A 184 13.89 -13.52 -14.73
C LEU A 184 13.87 -12.15 -14.08
N THR A 185 12.70 -11.69 -13.58
CA THR A 185 12.50 -10.32 -13.11
C THR A 185 13.33 -9.98 -11.87
N GLU A 186 13.77 -10.97 -11.09
CA GLU A 186 14.71 -10.78 -9.99
C GLU A 186 16.06 -10.17 -10.44
N ARG A 187 16.46 -10.46 -11.68
CA ARG A 187 17.77 -10.09 -12.23
C ARG A 187 17.69 -8.96 -13.27
N ILE A 188 16.49 -8.53 -13.61
CA ILE A 188 16.28 -7.46 -14.58
C ILE A 188 16.10 -6.16 -13.82
N PRO A 189 17.02 -5.19 -13.96
CA PRO A 189 16.86 -3.89 -13.32
C PRO A 189 15.63 -3.17 -13.90
N VAL A 190 14.93 -2.42 -13.05
CA VAL A 190 13.85 -1.55 -13.51
C VAL A 190 14.39 -0.47 -14.44
N LEU A 191 13.54 0.05 -15.31
CA LEU A 191 13.91 1.13 -16.23
C LEU A 191 14.46 2.33 -15.43
N GLY A 192 15.65 2.81 -15.80
CA GLY A 192 16.36 3.86 -15.09
C GLY A 192 17.22 3.37 -13.91
N GLY A 193 17.16 2.07 -13.54
CA GLY A 193 17.96 1.52 -12.44
C GLY A 193 19.46 1.36 -12.78
N LEU A 194 19.79 1.17 -14.06
CA LEU A 194 21.19 1.11 -14.49
C LEU A 194 21.79 2.51 -14.50
N GLY A 195 22.94 2.68 -13.81
CA GLY A 195 23.65 3.97 -13.71
C GLY A 195 23.03 4.96 -12.72
N TYR A 196 21.98 4.58 -11.96
CA TYR A 196 21.32 5.48 -11.01
C TYR A 196 22.28 6.01 -9.96
N SER A 197 23.12 5.17 -9.37
CA SER A 197 24.10 5.56 -8.35
C SER A 197 25.18 6.55 -8.87
N GLU A 198 25.46 6.52 -10.16
CA GLU A 198 26.39 7.46 -10.79
C GLU A 198 25.75 8.85 -10.93
N ILE A 199 24.48 8.89 -11.33
CA ILE A 199 23.70 10.13 -11.46
C ILE A 199 23.43 10.76 -10.08
N GLU A 200 23.07 9.95 -9.08
CA GLU A 200 22.85 10.39 -7.70
C GLU A 200 24.13 11.04 -7.13
N ALA A 201 25.29 10.39 -7.32
CA ALA A 201 26.57 10.93 -6.87
C ALA A 201 27.01 12.23 -7.60
N GLU A 202 26.47 12.50 -8.79
CA GLU A 202 26.69 13.75 -9.51
C GLU A 202 25.73 14.86 -9.05
N ALA A 203 24.51 14.53 -8.66
CA ALA A 203 23.51 15.47 -8.17
C ALA A 203 23.87 16.06 -6.80
N ASP A 204 24.62 15.31 -5.98
CA ASP A 204 25.09 15.71 -4.65
C ASP A 204 26.38 16.59 -4.67
N ARG A 205 26.91 16.95 -5.86
CA ARG A 205 28.11 17.81 -6.03
C ARG A 205 27.73 19.22 -6.43
#